data_e7ad6e603b2d13b6c26e35c91bf85f1a
#
_entry.id   e7ad6e603b2d13b6c26e35c91bf85f1a
#
_cell.length_a   1.000
_cell.length_b   1.000
_cell.length_c   1.000
_cell.angle_alpha   90.00
_cell.angle_beta   90.00
_cell.angle_gamma   90.00
#
_symmetry.space_group_name_H-M   'P 1'
#
loop_
_entity.id
_entity.type
_entity.pdbx_description
1 polymer ?
#
loop_
_entity_poly.entity_id
_entity_poly.type
_entity_poly.pdbx_seq_one_letter_code
_entity_poly.pdbx_strand_id
1 'polypeptide(L)'
;MPTQRLFTGGDHRFLQALRRELGAAVETRLAVAFVLQSGVDLLAPTLRAALLRPGQHVRILTTDYLGVTEPEALEALLALPAVNGAKLELRAYEARGHSFHPKAYLFRHASGARRAFVGSSNLSATALQHGVEWNWSSLEPADGEVLLDAEMTDLL
;
A
#
# COMPACT_ATOMS: atom_id res chain seq x y z
N MET A 1 0.58 22.56 -11.56
CA MET A 1 0.93 21.41 -12.43
C MET A 1 -0.18 20.39 -12.37
N PRO A 2 -0.62 19.84 -13.49
CA PRO A 2 -1.61 18.78 -13.45
C PRO A 2 -1.03 17.57 -12.71
N THR A 3 -1.78 17.04 -11.76
CA THR A 3 -1.39 15.81 -11.06
C THR A 3 -1.50 14.62 -12.01
N GLN A 4 -0.44 13.84 -12.12
CA GLN A 4 -0.47 12.62 -12.92
C GLN A 4 -1.52 11.66 -12.37
N ARG A 5 -2.45 11.22 -13.21
CA ARG A 5 -3.53 10.31 -12.82
C ARG A 5 -3.31 8.87 -13.23
N LEU A 6 -2.59 8.65 -14.32
CA LEU A 6 -2.30 7.29 -14.81
C LEU A 6 -0.78 7.06 -14.81
N PHE A 7 -0.38 5.95 -14.20
CA PHE A 7 0.99 5.45 -14.18
C PHE A 7 1.02 4.14 -14.96
N THR A 8 1.83 4.08 -16.02
CA THR A 8 1.82 2.96 -16.96
C THR A 8 2.94 1.95 -16.74
N GLY A 9 3.76 2.14 -15.71
CA GLY A 9 4.85 1.22 -15.38
C GLY A 9 6.07 1.34 -16.29
N GLY A 10 7.02 0.43 -16.11
CA GLY A 10 8.28 0.42 -16.86
C GLY A 10 9.26 1.52 -16.49
N ASP A 11 8.92 2.35 -15.53
CA ASP A 11 9.76 3.40 -14.97
C ASP A 11 9.56 3.50 -13.44
N HIS A 12 10.26 4.42 -12.80
CA HIS A 12 10.18 4.58 -11.34
C HIS A 12 9.09 5.55 -10.85
N ARG A 13 8.26 6.08 -11.71
CA ARG A 13 7.31 7.15 -11.36
C ARG A 13 6.26 6.71 -10.33
N PHE A 14 5.73 5.50 -10.49
CA PHE A 14 4.74 4.96 -9.54
C PHE A 14 5.39 4.73 -8.17
N LEU A 15 6.56 4.10 -8.12
CA LEU A 15 7.31 3.91 -6.88
C LEU A 15 7.62 5.24 -6.19
N GLN A 16 8.07 6.25 -6.96
CA GLN A 16 8.33 7.58 -6.43
C GLN A 16 7.06 8.22 -5.86
N ALA A 17 5.93 8.07 -6.55
CA ALA A 17 4.63 8.57 -6.07
C ALA A 17 4.22 7.88 -4.76
N LEU A 18 4.34 6.56 -4.67
CA LEU A 18 4.05 5.80 -3.44
C LEU A 18 4.94 6.26 -2.28
N ARG A 19 6.23 6.40 -2.51
CA ARG A 19 7.19 6.86 -1.49
C ARG A 19 6.86 8.28 -1.00
N ARG A 20 6.50 9.17 -1.91
CA ARG A 20 6.12 10.53 -1.55
C ARG A 20 4.85 10.56 -0.70
N GLU A 21 3.81 9.84 -1.11
CA GLU A 21 2.55 9.77 -0.36
C GLU A 21 2.77 9.12 1.01
N LEU A 22 3.44 7.99 1.06
CA LEU A 22 3.75 7.28 2.30
C LEU A 22 4.59 8.14 3.25
N GLY A 23 5.53 8.92 2.71
CA GLY A 23 6.35 9.84 3.49
C GLY A 23 5.57 11.02 4.08
N ALA A 24 4.46 11.42 3.49
CA ALA A 24 3.68 12.60 3.89
C ALA A 24 2.35 12.26 4.60
N ALA A 25 1.79 11.08 4.37
CA ALA A 25 0.51 10.68 4.94
C ALA A 25 0.58 10.47 6.46
N VAL A 26 -0.54 10.67 7.15
CA VAL A 26 -0.73 10.32 8.56
C VAL A 26 -1.41 8.96 8.71
N GLU A 27 -2.11 8.53 7.67
CA GLU A 27 -2.71 7.20 7.60
C GLU A 27 -2.47 6.62 6.21
N THR A 28 -2.02 5.37 6.20
CA THR A 28 -1.78 4.60 4.99
C THR A 28 -2.51 3.28 5.08
N ARG A 29 -3.23 2.90 4.01
CA ARG A 29 -3.85 1.59 3.89
C ARG A 29 -3.48 0.97 2.55
N LEU A 30 -2.96 -0.23 2.59
CA LEU A 30 -2.60 -1.01 1.42
C LEU A 30 -3.45 -2.28 1.40
N ALA A 31 -4.20 -2.49 0.33
CA ALA A 31 -4.88 -3.74 0.04
C ALA A 31 -4.22 -4.33 -1.20
N VAL A 32 -3.31 -5.28 -1.02
CA VAL A 32 -2.47 -5.79 -2.09
C VAL A 32 -2.43 -7.32 -2.05
N ALA A 33 -2.88 -7.96 -3.12
CA ALA A 33 -2.99 -9.41 -3.18
C ALA A 33 -1.67 -10.11 -2.90
N PHE A 34 -0.58 -9.69 -3.56
CA PHE A 34 0.71 -10.35 -3.42
C PHE A 34 1.78 -9.41 -2.88
N VAL A 35 2.42 -9.84 -1.80
CA VAL A 35 3.49 -9.12 -1.12
C VAL A 35 4.75 -9.96 -1.18
N LEU A 36 5.75 -9.47 -1.92
CA LEU A 36 7.04 -10.11 -2.08
C LEU A 36 8.15 -9.32 -1.37
N GLN A 37 9.19 -10.01 -0.94
CA GLN A 37 10.33 -9.39 -0.26
C GLN A 37 10.93 -8.25 -1.08
N SER A 38 11.02 -8.43 -2.39
CA SER A 38 11.56 -7.41 -3.30
C SER A 38 10.77 -6.10 -3.26
N GLY A 39 9.44 -6.17 -3.11
CA GLY A 39 8.59 -4.99 -2.98
C GLY A 39 8.72 -4.35 -1.60
N VAL A 40 8.77 -5.17 -0.55
CA VAL A 40 8.99 -4.68 0.83
C VAL A 40 10.31 -3.95 0.92
N ASP A 41 11.38 -4.49 0.34
CA ASP A 41 12.71 -3.86 0.35
C ASP A 41 12.70 -2.45 -0.27
N LEU A 42 11.87 -2.23 -1.29
CA LEU A 42 11.73 -0.93 -1.93
C LEU A 42 11.00 0.11 -1.07
N LEU A 43 10.03 -0.33 -0.26
CA LEU A 43 9.24 0.57 0.59
C LEU A 43 9.73 0.64 2.03
N ALA A 44 10.51 -0.32 2.50
CA ALA A 44 10.95 -0.42 3.88
C ALA A 44 11.64 0.85 4.41
N PRO A 45 12.55 1.51 3.68
CA PRO A 45 13.16 2.75 4.17
C PRO A 45 12.13 3.85 4.44
N THR A 46 11.15 4.01 3.56
CA THR A 46 10.08 5.01 3.71
C THR A 46 9.10 4.64 4.81
N LEU A 47 8.71 3.36 4.91
CA LEU A 47 7.88 2.83 5.99
C LEU A 47 8.55 3.03 7.35
N ARG A 48 9.83 2.72 7.44
CA ARG A 48 10.60 2.91 8.68
C ARG A 48 10.59 4.37 9.11
N ALA A 49 10.87 5.29 8.21
CA ALA A 49 10.84 6.72 8.50
C ALA A 49 9.43 7.18 8.90
N ALA A 50 8.38 6.68 8.25
CA ALA A 50 7.00 6.99 8.59
C ALA A 50 6.65 6.54 10.01
N LEU A 51 6.99 5.31 10.39
CA LEU A 51 6.67 4.73 11.70
C LEU A 51 7.47 5.35 12.86
N LEU A 52 8.48 6.15 12.57
CA LEU A 52 9.17 6.98 13.57
C LEU A 52 8.45 8.32 13.85
N ARG A 53 7.40 8.63 13.09
CA ARG A 53 6.57 9.82 13.35
C ARG A 53 5.44 9.49 14.32
N PRO A 54 5.15 10.36 15.29
CA PRO A 54 4.09 10.13 16.28
C PRO A 54 2.72 9.91 15.61
N GLY A 55 1.98 8.91 16.11
CA GLY A 55 0.61 8.64 15.68
C GLY A 55 0.42 8.11 14.26
N GLN A 56 1.50 7.80 13.57
CA GLN A 56 1.42 7.22 12.22
C GLN A 56 0.71 5.87 12.24
N HIS A 57 -0.25 5.69 11.34
CA HIS A 57 -0.98 4.44 11.23
C HIS A 57 -0.85 3.86 9.83
N VAL A 58 -0.27 2.67 9.74
CA VAL A 58 -0.12 1.90 8.50
C VAL A 58 -0.88 0.59 8.66
N ARG A 59 -1.80 0.32 7.73
CA ARG A 59 -2.53 -0.95 7.65
C ARG A 59 -2.24 -1.62 6.33
N ILE A 60 -1.93 -2.90 6.37
CA ILE A 60 -1.67 -3.71 5.18
C ILE A 60 -2.56 -4.95 5.22
N LEU A 61 -3.36 -5.12 4.19
CA LEU A 61 -4.17 -6.31 3.95
C LEU A 61 -3.62 -7.04 2.72
N THR A 62 -3.29 -8.29 2.89
CA THR A 62 -2.82 -9.19 1.83
C THR A 62 -3.60 -10.50 1.88
N THR A 63 -3.14 -11.54 1.22
CA THR A 63 -3.82 -12.85 1.17
C THR A 63 -2.84 -14.01 1.03
N ASP A 64 -3.30 -15.18 1.40
CA ASP A 64 -2.67 -16.48 1.09
C ASP A 64 -3.09 -17.04 -0.28
N TYR A 65 -3.94 -16.31 -1.02
CA TYR A 65 -4.43 -16.73 -2.33
C TYR A 65 -3.28 -17.11 -3.27
N LEU A 66 -3.35 -18.28 -3.87
CA LEU A 66 -2.33 -18.88 -4.75
C LEU A 66 -0.95 -19.10 -4.12
N GLY A 67 -0.78 -18.86 -2.82
CA GLY A 67 0.52 -19.06 -2.15
C GLY A 67 1.66 -18.17 -2.67
N VAL A 68 1.36 -17.01 -3.24
CA VAL A 68 2.36 -16.12 -3.85
C VAL A 68 3.00 -15.19 -2.84
N THR A 69 2.23 -14.69 -1.86
CA THR A 69 2.77 -13.82 -0.81
C THR A 69 3.85 -14.56 -0.01
N GLU A 70 5.00 -13.92 0.14
CA GLU A 70 6.16 -14.51 0.83
C GLU A 70 6.09 -14.26 2.34
N PRO A 71 6.12 -15.31 3.18
CA PRO A 71 6.13 -15.15 4.64
C PRO A 71 7.25 -14.25 5.16
N GLU A 72 8.43 -14.33 4.57
CA GLU A 72 9.59 -13.50 4.93
C GLU A 72 9.32 -12.00 4.72
N ALA A 73 8.55 -11.66 3.68
CA ALA A 73 8.14 -10.28 3.42
C ALA A 73 7.21 -9.76 4.53
N LEU A 74 6.30 -10.61 5.01
CA LEU A 74 5.39 -10.25 6.11
C LEU A 74 6.16 -10.12 7.43
N GLU A 75 7.10 -10.99 7.70
CA GLU A 75 7.98 -10.92 8.88
C GLU A 75 8.81 -9.63 8.85
N ALA A 76 9.37 -9.25 7.71
CA ALA A 76 10.13 -8.01 7.54
C ALA A 76 9.28 -6.77 7.83
N LEU A 77 8.02 -6.75 7.40
CA LEU A 77 7.09 -5.66 7.71
C LEU A 77 6.79 -5.58 9.21
N LEU A 78 6.51 -6.71 9.85
CA LEU A 78 6.21 -6.77 11.29
C LEU A 78 7.42 -6.42 12.16
N ALA A 79 8.64 -6.60 11.65
CA ALA A 79 9.88 -6.25 12.35
C ALA A 79 10.22 -4.76 12.30
N LEU A 80 9.48 -3.92 11.54
CA LEU A 80 9.74 -2.49 11.47
C LEU A 80 9.44 -1.82 12.83
N PRO A 81 10.38 -1.01 13.38
CA PRO A 81 10.14 -0.33 14.65
C PRO A 81 9.10 0.78 14.48
N ALA A 82 8.20 0.89 15.46
CA ALA A 82 7.21 1.95 15.54
C ALA A 82 7.28 2.60 16.93
N VAL A 83 7.21 3.93 16.98
CA VAL A 83 7.39 4.71 18.21
C VAL A 83 6.27 5.74 18.39
N ASN A 84 6.08 6.22 19.64
CA ASN A 84 5.18 7.32 19.98
C ASN A 84 3.74 7.13 19.47
N GLY A 85 3.18 5.92 19.62
CA GLY A 85 1.83 5.60 19.20
C GLY A 85 1.69 5.30 17.71
N ALA A 86 2.77 5.33 16.93
CA ALA A 86 2.78 4.83 15.57
C ALA A 86 2.60 3.30 15.56
N LYS A 87 1.91 2.77 14.56
CA LYS A 87 1.71 1.33 14.45
C LYS A 87 1.58 0.87 13.00
N LEU A 88 2.03 -0.36 12.76
CA LEU A 88 1.77 -1.10 11.54
C LEU A 88 0.90 -2.30 11.89
N GLU A 89 -0.26 -2.41 11.24
CA GLU A 89 -1.14 -3.56 11.34
C GLU A 89 -1.09 -4.34 10.03
N LEU A 90 -0.86 -5.63 10.13
CA LEU A 90 -0.80 -6.54 9.00
C LEU A 90 -1.85 -7.62 9.16
N ARG A 91 -2.67 -7.82 8.12
CA ARG A 91 -3.68 -8.86 8.08
C ARG A 91 -3.62 -9.64 6.78
N ALA A 92 -3.93 -10.92 6.85
CA ALA A 92 -4.03 -11.80 5.71
C ALA A 92 -5.47 -12.30 5.56
N TYR A 93 -6.06 -12.08 4.40
CA TYR A 93 -7.34 -12.66 4.02
C TYR A 93 -7.14 -14.12 3.64
N GLU A 94 -7.81 -15.03 4.36
CA GLU A 94 -7.79 -16.46 4.03
C GLU A 94 -8.71 -16.74 2.85
N ALA A 95 -8.13 -17.13 1.73
CA ALA A 95 -8.83 -17.20 0.46
C ALA A 95 -9.77 -18.41 0.28
N ARG A 96 -9.83 -19.35 1.15
CA ARG A 96 -10.76 -20.51 1.26
C ARG A 96 -11.64 -20.79 0.02
N GLY A 97 -11.04 -20.92 -1.17
CA GLY A 97 -11.75 -21.14 -2.44
C GLY A 97 -12.26 -19.89 -3.16
N HIS A 98 -12.03 -18.72 -2.60
CA HIS A 98 -12.34 -17.43 -3.26
C HIS A 98 -11.06 -16.70 -3.64
N SER A 99 -11.07 -15.99 -4.78
CA SER A 99 -9.96 -15.14 -5.14
C SER A 99 -9.95 -13.85 -4.30
N PHE A 100 -8.76 -13.38 -3.96
CA PHE A 100 -8.55 -12.05 -3.40
C PHE A 100 -7.45 -11.37 -4.24
N HIS A 101 -7.79 -10.34 -5.00
CA HIS A 101 -6.88 -9.80 -6.01
C HIS A 101 -6.85 -8.26 -6.09
N PRO A 102 -7.18 -7.49 -5.03
CA PRO A 102 -7.05 -6.04 -5.06
C PRO A 102 -5.60 -5.59 -5.10
N LYS A 103 -5.37 -4.39 -5.64
CA LYS A 103 -4.12 -3.65 -5.56
C LYS A 103 -4.47 -2.18 -5.42
N ALA A 104 -4.67 -1.77 -4.18
CA ALA A 104 -5.04 -0.41 -3.81
C ALA A 104 -4.06 0.14 -2.76
N TYR A 105 -3.66 1.38 -2.97
CA TYR A 105 -2.75 2.12 -2.10
C TYR A 105 -3.45 3.42 -1.72
N LEU A 106 -3.80 3.58 -0.44
CA LEU A 106 -4.66 4.65 0.03
C LEU A 106 -3.94 5.48 1.08
N PHE A 107 -4.00 6.79 0.93
CA PHE A 107 -3.28 7.73 1.79
C PHE A 107 -4.21 8.86 2.24
N ARG A 108 -4.11 9.20 3.54
CA ARG A 108 -4.76 10.38 4.11
C ARG A 108 -3.69 11.27 4.75
N HIS A 109 -3.72 12.54 4.40
CA HIS A 109 -2.82 13.56 4.93
C HIS A 109 -3.43 14.27 6.15
N ALA A 110 -2.58 14.94 6.94
CA ALA A 110 -3.02 15.70 8.11
C ALA A 110 -4.04 16.82 7.76
N SER A 111 -3.97 17.37 6.55
CA SER A 111 -4.94 18.34 6.03
C SER A 111 -6.33 17.75 5.78
N GLY A 112 -6.50 16.43 5.82
CA GLY A 112 -7.69 15.72 5.38
C GLY A 112 -7.68 15.35 3.90
N ALA A 113 -6.72 15.85 3.11
CA ALA A 113 -6.57 15.47 1.71
C ALA A 113 -6.29 13.96 1.60
N ARG A 114 -6.83 13.33 0.56
CA ARG A 114 -6.71 11.90 0.32
C ARG A 114 -6.14 11.64 -1.06
N ARG A 115 -5.44 10.54 -1.19
CA ARG A 115 -5.00 10.02 -2.48
C ARG A 115 -5.16 8.51 -2.54
N ALA A 116 -5.72 8.04 -3.63
CA ALA A 116 -5.87 6.62 -3.92
C ALA A 116 -5.13 6.26 -5.20
N PHE A 117 -4.49 5.11 -5.20
CA PHE A 117 -3.99 4.45 -6.41
C PHE A 117 -4.65 3.07 -6.49
N VAL A 118 -5.28 2.77 -7.61
CA VAL A 118 -5.89 1.45 -7.86
C VAL A 118 -5.43 0.97 -9.22
N GLY A 119 -5.00 -0.27 -9.29
CA GLY A 119 -4.53 -0.83 -10.56
C GLY A 119 -4.02 -2.24 -10.47
N SER A 120 -2.96 -2.53 -11.19
CA SER A 120 -2.43 -3.88 -11.36
C SER A 120 -1.18 -4.19 -10.53
N SER A 121 -0.56 -3.19 -9.87
CA SER A 121 0.73 -3.37 -9.20
C SER A 121 0.62 -4.07 -7.86
N ASN A 122 1.15 -5.28 -7.77
CA ASN A 122 1.46 -5.95 -6.52
C ASN A 122 2.65 -5.28 -5.81
N LEU A 123 2.88 -5.63 -4.55
CA LEU A 123 4.04 -5.17 -3.81
C LEU A 123 5.25 -6.07 -4.15
N SER A 124 5.85 -5.79 -5.29
CA SER A 124 7.02 -6.49 -5.82
C SER A 124 7.92 -5.53 -6.61
N ALA A 125 9.20 -5.82 -6.71
CA ALA A 125 10.12 -4.99 -7.50
C ALA A 125 9.72 -4.97 -8.98
N THR A 126 9.28 -6.09 -9.53
CA THR A 126 8.81 -6.16 -10.90
C THR A 126 7.64 -5.21 -11.13
N ALA A 127 6.62 -5.25 -10.29
CA ALA A 127 5.44 -4.39 -10.43
C ALA A 127 5.75 -2.90 -10.19
N LEU A 128 6.66 -2.60 -9.27
CA LEU A 128 6.94 -1.21 -8.87
C LEU A 128 8.02 -0.53 -9.73
N GLN A 129 8.86 -1.28 -10.45
CA GLN A 129 10.00 -0.72 -11.19
C GLN A 129 10.05 -1.12 -12.66
N HIS A 130 9.84 -2.38 -12.99
CA HIS A 130 10.23 -2.94 -14.30
C HIS A 130 9.05 -3.34 -15.16
N GLY A 131 7.95 -3.78 -14.55
CA GLY A 131 6.80 -4.31 -15.27
C GLY A 131 5.94 -3.24 -15.93
N VAL A 132 5.21 -3.64 -16.95
CA VAL A 132 4.14 -2.83 -17.50
C VAL A 132 2.92 -3.00 -16.61
N GLU A 133 2.61 -1.98 -15.84
CA GLU A 133 1.52 -1.95 -14.88
C GLU A 133 0.70 -0.68 -15.09
N TRP A 134 -0.59 -0.76 -14.90
CA TRP A 134 -1.45 0.41 -14.99
C TRP A 134 -2.06 0.69 -13.62
N ASN A 135 -1.83 1.91 -13.11
CA ASN A 135 -2.36 2.35 -11.84
C ASN A 135 -3.02 3.71 -12.03
N TRP A 136 -4.29 3.78 -11.69
CA TRP A 136 -5.06 5.02 -11.69
C TRP A 136 -4.94 5.70 -10.35
N SER A 137 -4.76 7.02 -10.36
CA SER A 137 -4.68 7.85 -9.16
C SER A 137 -5.85 8.81 -9.07
N SER A 138 -6.53 8.82 -7.94
CA SER A 138 -7.57 9.78 -7.60
C SER A 138 -7.17 10.64 -6.40
N LEU A 139 -7.55 11.92 -6.45
CA LEU A 139 -7.47 12.86 -5.35
C LEU A 139 -8.86 13.20 -4.79
N GLU A 140 -9.92 12.62 -5.35
CA GLU A 140 -11.28 12.87 -4.91
C GLU A 140 -11.50 12.25 -3.52
N PRO A 141 -11.91 13.05 -2.51
CA PRO A 141 -12.14 12.53 -1.15
C PRO A 141 -13.17 11.42 -1.12
N ALA A 142 -14.24 11.51 -1.91
CA ALA A 142 -15.30 10.51 -1.98
C ALA A 142 -14.79 9.14 -2.44
N ASP A 143 -13.91 9.10 -3.44
CA ASP A 143 -13.31 7.83 -3.91
C ASP A 143 -12.46 7.19 -2.82
N GLY A 144 -11.67 7.99 -2.12
CA GLY A 144 -10.86 7.53 -0.99
C GLY A 144 -11.72 7.00 0.17
N GLU A 145 -12.84 7.63 0.47
CA GLU A 145 -13.77 7.18 1.51
C GLU A 145 -14.41 5.84 1.16
N VAL A 146 -14.92 5.69 -0.05
CA VAL A 146 -15.52 4.43 -0.50
C VAL A 146 -14.52 3.28 -0.38
N LEU A 147 -13.29 3.48 -0.84
CA LEU A 147 -12.25 2.45 -0.79
C LEU A 147 -11.76 2.18 0.64
N LEU A 148 -11.66 3.21 1.47
CA LEU A 148 -11.22 3.06 2.86
C LEU A 148 -12.28 2.37 3.73
N ASP A 149 -13.55 2.65 3.50
CA ASP A 149 -14.64 2.16 4.33
C ASP A 149 -15.19 0.82 3.86
N ALA A 150 -15.32 0.61 2.54
CA ALA A 150 -16.00 -0.56 2.00
C ALA A 150 -15.16 -1.86 2.03
N GLU A 151 -13.89 -1.79 1.65
CA GLU A 151 -13.10 -3.01 1.46
C GLU A 151 -12.30 -3.43 2.68
N MET A 152 -11.83 -2.49 3.47
CA MET A 152 -10.98 -2.82 4.62
C MET A 152 -11.76 -2.94 5.93
N THR A 153 -12.96 -2.38 6.01
CA THR A 153 -13.79 -2.49 7.21
C THR A 153 -14.55 -3.81 7.24
N ASP A 154 -15.05 -4.26 6.09
CA ASP A 154 -15.82 -5.51 6.00
C ASP A 154 -14.92 -6.77 6.00
N LEU A 155 -13.64 -6.63 5.67
CA LEU A 155 -12.66 -7.72 5.63
C LEU A 155 -11.77 -7.77 6.87
N LEU A 156 -11.83 -6.79 7.72
CA LEU A 156 -11.07 -6.69 8.97
C LEU A 156 -11.94 -6.92 10.20
#